data_cde56bad0cef60354ca544523d8df9b9
#
_entry.id   cde56bad0cef60354ca544523d8df9b9
#
_cell.length_a   1.000
_cell.length_b   1.000
_cell.length_c   1.000
_cell.angle_alpha   90.00
_cell.angle_beta   90.00
_cell.angle_gamma   90.00
#
_symmetry.space_group_name_H-M   'P 1'
#
loop_
_entity.id
_entity.type
_entity.pdbx_description
1 polymer ?
#
loop_
_entity_poly.entity_id
_entity_poly.type
_entity_poly.pdbx_seq_one_letter_code
_entity_poly.pdbx_strand_id
1 'polypeptide(L)'
;MQNILYCFDENYNTQAITSMYSLLENTTKKLNFHIIHKNPESFKKLLELVSNDESFNNAFLYKFENTDYNFPNVKSSHVSEATYYRMFVSDYIPDEFGDILYVDPDMICINPFNETIDEINKELILRKLLIGVRT
;
A
#
# COMPACT_ATOMS: atom_id res chain seq x y z
N MET A 1 -10.61 -4.15 -11.37
CA MET A 1 -9.20 -4.05 -10.96
C MET A 1 -9.12 -3.27 -9.65
N GLN A 2 -8.39 -3.78 -8.68
CA GLN A 2 -8.28 -3.16 -7.36
C GLN A 2 -6.92 -2.50 -7.18
N ASN A 3 -6.92 -1.28 -6.66
CA ASN A 3 -5.69 -0.55 -6.31
C ASN A 3 -5.39 -0.70 -4.82
N ILE A 4 -4.18 -1.14 -4.51
CA ILE A 4 -3.68 -1.35 -3.14
C ILE A 4 -2.55 -0.38 -2.89
N LEU A 5 -2.57 0.29 -1.75
CA LEU A 5 -1.51 1.22 -1.33
C LEU A 5 -0.73 0.66 -0.16
N TYR A 6 0.58 0.69 -0.30
CA TYR A 6 1.53 0.44 0.79
C TYR A 6 2.44 1.66 0.97
N CYS A 7 2.77 1.97 2.21
CA CYS A 7 3.72 3.02 2.56
C CYS A 7 4.75 2.42 3.53
N PHE A 8 6.02 2.35 3.14
CA PHE A 8 7.06 1.78 4.00
C PHE A 8 8.46 2.24 3.56
N ASP A 9 9.44 1.92 4.37
CA ASP A 9 10.86 2.12 4.08
C ASP A 9 11.58 0.76 3.98
N GLU A 10 12.89 0.79 3.77
CA GLU A 10 13.70 -0.42 3.58
C GLU A 10 13.58 -1.44 4.72
N ASN A 11 13.33 -0.97 5.95
CA ASN A 11 13.21 -1.84 7.12
C ASN A 11 12.01 -2.79 7.03
N TYR A 12 11.03 -2.44 6.19
CA TYR A 12 9.81 -3.23 6.01
C TYR A 12 9.72 -3.93 4.65
N ASN A 13 10.80 -3.94 3.87
CA ASN A 13 10.79 -4.57 2.54
C ASN A 13 10.34 -6.04 2.59
N THR A 14 10.88 -6.82 3.50
CA THR A 14 10.54 -8.24 3.62
C THR A 14 9.09 -8.45 4.06
N GLN A 15 8.64 -7.68 5.04
CA GLN A 15 7.26 -7.72 5.51
C GLN A 15 6.29 -7.35 4.39
N ALA A 16 6.60 -6.29 3.66
CA ALA A 16 5.75 -5.80 2.58
C ALA A 16 5.59 -6.82 1.46
N ILE A 17 6.68 -7.43 1.00
CA ILE A 17 6.58 -8.44 -0.07
C ILE A 17 5.80 -9.67 0.39
N THR A 18 5.92 -10.06 1.65
CA THR A 18 5.15 -11.15 2.24
C THR A 18 3.66 -10.80 2.29
N SER A 19 3.35 -9.57 2.68
CA SER A 19 1.97 -9.06 2.67
C SER A 19 1.38 -9.09 1.26
N MET A 20 2.10 -8.58 0.28
CA MET A 20 1.67 -8.56 -1.13
C MET A 20 1.40 -9.99 -1.63
N TYR A 21 2.32 -10.91 -1.35
CA TYR A 21 2.14 -12.32 -1.71
C TYR A 21 0.85 -12.89 -1.10
N SER A 22 0.60 -12.60 0.17
CA SER A 22 -0.60 -13.09 0.85
C SER A 22 -1.89 -12.55 0.23
N LEU A 23 -1.91 -11.30 -0.24
CA LEU A 23 -3.04 -10.74 -0.96
C LEU A 23 -3.25 -11.44 -2.29
N LEU A 24 -2.18 -11.65 -3.05
CA LEU A 24 -2.25 -12.30 -4.36
C LEU A 24 -2.76 -13.74 -4.26
N GLU A 25 -2.37 -14.47 -3.21
CA GLU A 25 -2.83 -15.85 -2.98
C GLU A 25 -4.31 -15.93 -2.57
N ASN A 26 -4.90 -14.84 -2.11
CA ASN A 26 -6.26 -14.81 -1.57
C ASN A 26 -7.24 -14.01 -2.44
N THR A 27 -6.90 -13.72 -3.67
CA THR A 27 -7.78 -13.01 -4.60
C THR A 27 -7.78 -13.66 -5.98
N THR A 28 -8.88 -13.51 -6.69
CA THR A 28 -8.97 -13.82 -8.12
C THR A 28 -9.00 -12.55 -8.98
N LYS A 29 -9.03 -11.39 -8.33
CA LYS A 29 -9.05 -10.09 -9.01
C LYS A 29 -7.63 -9.63 -9.35
N LYS A 30 -7.50 -8.84 -10.39
CA LYS A 30 -6.24 -8.19 -10.73
C LYS A 30 -5.96 -7.04 -9.76
N LEU A 31 -4.74 -7.00 -9.22
CA LEU A 31 -4.32 -5.97 -8.28
C LEU A 31 -3.25 -5.07 -8.90
N ASN A 32 -3.41 -3.77 -8.69
CA ASN A 32 -2.34 -2.79 -8.85
C ASN A 32 -1.78 -2.44 -7.48
N PHE A 33 -0.47 -2.47 -7.34
CA PHE A 33 0.18 -2.07 -6.11
C PHE A 33 0.81 -0.68 -6.29
N HIS A 34 0.42 0.24 -5.43
CA HIS A 34 1.02 1.57 -5.34
C HIS A 34 1.86 1.60 -4.07
N ILE A 35 3.13 1.91 -4.21
CA ILE A 35 4.09 1.83 -3.12
C ILE A 35 4.79 3.17 -2.97
N ILE A 36 4.53 3.86 -1.86
CA ILE A 36 5.25 5.07 -1.48
C ILE A 36 6.39 4.65 -0.56
N HIS A 37 7.62 4.86 -1.00
CA HIS A 37 8.82 4.33 -0.36
C HIS A 37 9.94 5.37 -0.35
N LYS A 38 10.71 5.40 0.71
CA LYS A 38 11.83 6.33 0.81
C LYS A 38 12.98 5.99 -0.13
N ASN A 39 13.20 4.68 -0.38
CA ASN A 39 14.21 4.19 -1.33
C ASN A 39 13.63 3.06 -2.18
N PRO A 40 12.80 3.38 -3.20
CA PRO A 40 12.10 2.37 -4.00
C PRO A 40 13.05 1.39 -4.72
N GLU A 41 14.24 1.83 -5.08
CA GLU A 41 15.23 0.96 -5.74
C GLU A 41 15.53 -0.29 -4.90
N SER A 42 15.52 -0.17 -3.57
CA SER A 42 15.78 -1.28 -2.66
C SER A 42 14.70 -2.37 -2.73
N PHE A 43 13.51 -2.04 -3.24
CA PHE A 43 12.37 -2.96 -3.30
C PHE A 43 12.17 -3.62 -4.67
N LYS A 44 12.73 -3.08 -5.72
CA LYS A 44 12.51 -3.56 -7.10
C LYS A 44 12.80 -5.04 -7.29
N LYS A 45 13.90 -5.52 -6.70
CA LYS A 45 14.29 -6.91 -6.84
C LYS A 45 13.30 -7.87 -6.16
N LEU A 46 12.74 -7.47 -5.04
CA LEU A 46 11.74 -8.25 -4.32
C LEU A 46 10.43 -8.35 -5.11
N LEU A 47 10.07 -7.31 -5.84
CA LEU A 47 8.86 -7.32 -6.68
C LEU A 47 8.89 -8.43 -7.74
N GLU A 48 10.06 -8.85 -8.18
CA GLU A 48 10.20 -9.95 -9.13
C GLU A 48 9.63 -11.26 -8.59
N LEU A 49 9.60 -11.43 -7.26
CA LEU A 49 9.06 -12.64 -6.62
C LEU A 49 7.54 -12.79 -6.81
N VAL A 50 6.84 -11.71 -7.05
CA VAL A 50 5.36 -11.70 -7.15
C VAL A 50 4.85 -11.26 -8.51
N SER A 51 5.70 -10.71 -9.36
CA SER A 51 5.28 -10.10 -10.63
C SER A 51 4.72 -11.09 -11.66
N ASN A 52 4.98 -12.38 -11.51
CA ASN A 52 4.45 -13.42 -12.39
C ASN A 52 3.13 -14.03 -11.91
N ASP A 53 2.62 -13.61 -10.77
CA ASP A 53 1.34 -14.10 -10.25
C ASP A 53 0.19 -13.64 -11.17
N GLU A 54 -0.80 -14.52 -11.35
CA GLU A 54 -1.95 -14.25 -12.22
C GLU A 54 -2.76 -13.02 -11.79
N SER A 55 -2.79 -12.75 -10.49
CA SER A 55 -3.52 -11.61 -9.94
C SER A 55 -2.69 -10.33 -9.88
N PHE A 56 -1.40 -10.41 -10.18
CA PHE A 56 -0.55 -9.22 -10.26
C PHE A 56 -0.77 -8.52 -11.61
N ASN A 57 -1.24 -7.27 -11.56
CA ASN A 57 -1.36 -6.46 -12.78
C ASN A 57 -0.15 -5.55 -12.95
N ASN A 58 0.10 -4.67 -11.98
CA ASN A 58 1.24 -3.75 -12.04
C ASN A 58 1.63 -3.28 -10.65
N ALA A 59 2.85 -2.77 -10.53
CA ALA A 59 3.35 -2.10 -9.34
C ALA A 59 3.93 -0.74 -9.74
N PHE A 60 3.50 0.29 -9.02
CA PHE A 60 3.95 1.67 -9.21
C PHE A 60 4.74 2.09 -7.99
N LEU A 61 6.01 2.41 -8.18
CA LEU A 61 6.90 2.83 -7.11
C LEU A 61 7.03 4.36 -7.13
N TYR A 62 6.74 4.97 -5.98
CA TYR A 62 6.85 6.41 -5.80
C TYR A 62 7.90 6.69 -4.72
N LYS A 63 8.89 7.50 -5.07
CA LYS A 63 9.90 7.89 -4.10
C LYS A 63 9.36 9.00 -3.22
N PHE A 64 9.29 8.75 -1.92
CA PHE A 64 8.91 9.78 -0.96
C PHE A 64 10.06 10.77 -0.78
N GLU A 65 9.79 12.01 -1.09
CA GLU A 65 10.69 13.13 -0.89
C GLU A 65 10.00 14.16 -0.01
N ASN A 66 10.52 14.34 1.18
CA ASN A 66 10.02 15.33 2.11
C ASN A 66 11.08 16.39 2.35
N THR A 67 10.84 17.58 1.83
CA THR A 67 11.72 18.74 2.00
C THR A 67 11.19 19.75 3.02
N ASP A 68 9.88 19.69 3.35
CA ASP A 68 9.20 20.78 4.05
C ASP A 68 8.67 20.41 5.44
N TYR A 69 8.68 19.10 5.81
CA TYR A 69 8.09 18.66 7.05
C TYR A 69 9.06 17.84 7.90
N ASN A 70 9.19 18.22 9.16
CA ASN A 70 9.88 17.42 10.16
C ASN A 70 8.87 16.56 10.87
N PHE A 71 8.90 15.26 10.58
CA PHE A 71 8.04 14.30 11.29
C PHE A 71 8.68 13.93 12.62
N PRO A 72 7.87 13.85 13.70
CA PRO A 72 8.41 13.42 14.97
C PRO A 72 8.87 11.96 14.88
N ASN A 73 10.18 11.74 15.06
CA ASN A 73 10.75 10.42 15.25
C ASN A 73 10.81 10.13 16.74
N VAL A 74 9.85 9.37 17.23
CA VAL A 74 9.88 8.92 18.62
C VAL A 74 10.71 7.64 18.65
N LYS A 75 11.95 7.74 19.13
CA LYS A 75 12.92 6.64 19.19
C LYS A 75 12.47 5.41 19.97
N SER A 76 11.45 5.55 20.83
CA SER A 76 10.92 4.48 21.66
C SER A 76 9.62 3.87 21.12
N SER A 77 9.09 4.35 19.99
CA SER A 77 7.88 3.84 19.38
C SER A 77 8.18 3.16 18.06
N HIS A 78 7.32 2.23 17.65
CA HIS A 78 7.39 1.58 16.33
C HIS A 78 6.92 2.50 15.20
N VAL A 79 6.71 3.78 15.47
CA VAL A 79 6.26 4.76 14.49
C VAL A 79 7.46 5.29 13.74
N SER A 80 7.60 4.89 12.48
CA SER A 80 8.61 5.42 11.57
C SER A 80 8.03 6.59 10.75
N GLU A 81 8.92 7.34 10.09
CA GLU A 81 8.54 8.36 9.13
C GLU A 81 7.55 7.82 8.08
N ALA A 82 7.72 6.56 7.66
CA ALA A 82 6.87 5.91 6.69
C ALA A 82 5.39 5.88 7.08
N THR A 83 5.08 5.92 8.38
CA THR A 83 3.70 6.00 8.86
C THR A 83 2.98 7.25 8.35
N TYR A 84 3.72 8.31 8.08
CA TYR A 84 3.16 9.58 7.61
C TYR A 84 3.01 9.65 6.09
N TYR A 85 3.62 8.72 5.33
CA TYR A 85 3.62 8.78 3.85
C TYR A 85 2.22 8.75 3.27
N ARG A 86 1.30 8.03 3.89
CA ARG A 86 -0.10 7.93 3.44
C ARG A 86 -0.85 9.26 3.46
N MET A 87 -0.37 10.24 4.24
CA MET A 87 -0.97 11.58 4.27
C MET A 87 -0.73 12.33 2.95
N PHE A 88 0.25 11.90 2.18
CA PHE A 88 0.65 12.53 0.92
C PHE A 88 0.24 11.74 -0.31
N VAL A 89 -0.67 10.78 -0.15
CA VAL A 89 -1.07 9.89 -1.25
C VAL A 89 -1.53 10.66 -2.50
N SER A 90 -2.27 11.75 -2.31
CA SER A 90 -2.75 12.56 -3.42
C SER A 90 -1.64 13.29 -4.18
N ASP A 91 -0.48 13.47 -3.56
CA ASP A 91 0.68 14.11 -4.20
C ASP A 91 1.42 13.15 -5.13
N TYR A 92 1.25 11.84 -4.93
CA TYR A 92 1.99 10.80 -5.66
C TYR A 92 1.12 10.01 -6.64
N ILE A 93 -0.11 9.68 -6.24
CA ILE A 93 -0.96 8.77 -7.02
C ILE A 93 -2.00 9.58 -7.80
N PRO A 94 -1.99 9.44 -9.15
CA PRO A 94 -2.99 10.14 -9.98
C PRO A 94 -4.43 9.80 -9.60
N ASP A 95 -5.30 10.80 -9.63
CA ASP A 95 -6.73 10.67 -9.32
C ASP A 95 -7.45 9.67 -10.23
N GLU A 96 -6.94 9.47 -11.43
CA GLU A 96 -7.51 8.54 -12.42
C GLU A 96 -7.56 7.09 -11.94
N PHE A 97 -6.74 6.70 -10.96
CA PHE A 97 -6.80 5.37 -10.38
C PHE A 97 -8.04 5.14 -9.51
N GLY A 98 -8.69 6.22 -9.07
CA GLY A 98 -9.91 6.12 -8.28
C GLY A 98 -9.66 5.64 -6.85
N ASP A 99 -10.47 4.70 -6.41
CA ASP A 99 -10.43 4.21 -5.04
C ASP A 99 -9.22 3.31 -4.78
N ILE A 100 -8.58 3.52 -3.62
CA ILE A 100 -7.37 2.81 -3.22
C ILE A 100 -7.57 2.24 -1.83
N LEU A 101 -7.26 0.95 -1.66
CA LEU A 101 -7.26 0.29 -0.36
C LEU A 101 -5.86 0.37 0.26
N TYR A 102 -5.76 1.04 1.42
CA TYR A 102 -4.52 1.08 2.18
C TYR A 102 -4.34 -0.21 2.98
N VAL A 103 -3.14 -0.79 2.89
CA VAL A 103 -2.76 -1.99 3.63
C VAL A 103 -1.44 -1.72 4.34
N ASP A 104 -1.37 -2.03 5.63
CA ASP A 104 -0.12 -1.96 6.38
C ASP A 104 0.86 -3.04 5.89
N PRO A 105 2.16 -2.73 5.78
CA PRO A 105 3.13 -3.68 5.21
C PRO A 105 3.35 -4.94 6.04
N ASP A 106 2.95 -4.95 7.31
CA ASP A 106 3.06 -6.11 8.20
C ASP A 106 1.77 -6.91 8.34
N MET A 107 0.74 -6.60 7.56
CA MET A 107 -0.52 -7.36 7.54
C MET A 107 -0.43 -8.55 6.60
N ILE A 108 -0.98 -9.68 7.05
CA ILE A 108 -1.05 -10.91 6.25
C ILE A 108 -2.51 -11.25 5.98
N CYS A 109 -2.84 -11.43 4.71
CA CYS A 109 -4.17 -11.88 4.30
C CYS A 109 -4.25 -13.41 4.43
N ILE A 110 -5.22 -13.90 5.19
CA ILE A 110 -5.36 -15.34 5.48
C ILE A 110 -6.64 -15.94 4.91
N ASN A 111 -7.52 -15.14 4.35
CA ASN A 111 -8.79 -15.60 3.76
C ASN A 111 -9.07 -14.89 2.44
N PRO A 112 -9.84 -15.48 1.53
CA PRO A 112 -10.28 -14.78 0.32
C PRO A 112 -10.96 -13.47 0.66
N PHE A 113 -10.58 -12.39 -0.04
CA PHE A 113 -11.08 -11.04 0.25
C PHE A 113 -11.81 -10.36 -0.92
N ASN A 114 -12.14 -11.09 -1.98
CA ASN A 114 -12.85 -10.52 -3.14
C ASN A 114 -14.17 -9.86 -2.75
N GLU A 115 -14.95 -10.51 -1.88
CA GLU A 115 -16.23 -9.97 -1.38
C GLU A 115 -16.01 -8.74 -0.52
N THR A 116 -14.96 -8.75 0.30
CA THR A 116 -14.59 -7.60 1.14
C THR A 116 -14.26 -6.39 0.29
N ILE A 117 -13.53 -6.59 -0.80
CA ILE A 117 -13.22 -5.52 -1.77
C ILE A 117 -14.52 -4.96 -2.35
N ASP A 118 -15.42 -5.83 -2.77
CA ASP A 118 -16.70 -5.40 -3.36
C ASP A 118 -17.55 -4.62 -2.37
N GLU A 119 -17.61 -5.05 -1.12
CA GLU A 119 -18.30 -4.33 -0.05
C GLU A 119 -17.67 -2.97 0.24
N ILE A 120 -16.35 -2.91 0.31
CA ILE A 120 -15.62 -1.65 0.52
C ILE A 120 -15.91 -0.69 -0.62
N ASN A 121 -15.88 -1.16 -1.86
CA ASN A 121 -16.15 -0.32 -3.03
C ASN A 121 -17.58 0.21 -3.04
N LYS A 122 -18.55 -0.59 -2.60
CA LYS A 122 -19.95 -0.15 -2.47
C LYS A 122 -20.14 0.89 -1.38
N GLU A 123 -19.42 0.76 -0.28
CA GLU A 123 -19.53 1.65 0.88
C GLU A 123 -18.59 2.86 0.80
N LEU A 124 -17.65 2.86 -0.12
CA LEU A 124 -16.57 3.85 -0.18
C LEU A 124 -17.08 5.29 -0.39
N ILE A 125 -18.20 5.45 -1.09
CA ILE A 125 -18.83 6.76 -1.28
C ILE A 125 -19.25 7.35 0.07
N LEU A 126 -19.66 6.49 1.01
CA LEU A 126 -20.08 6.90 2.35
C LEU A 126 -18.92 7.01 3.33
N ARG A 127 -17.82 6.30 3.07
CA ARG A 127 -16.70 6.17 4.01
C ARG A 127 -15.40 6.83 3.57
N LYS A 128 -15.34 7.44 2.41
CA LYS A 128 -14.12 8.13 1.94
C LYS A 128 -13.50 9.02 3.01
N LEU A 129 -14.32 9.74 3.75
CA LEU A 129 -13.88 10.62 4.81
C LEU A 129 -13.42 9.87 6.06
N LEU A 130 -14.06 8.74 6.37
CA LEU A 130 -13.73 7.95 7.56
C LEU A 130 -12.42 7.17 7.38
N ILE A 131 -12.16 6.66 6.19
CA ILE A 131 -10.90 6.01 5.87
C ILE A 131 -9.76 7.03 5.90
N GLY A 132 -9.98 8.23 5.36
CA GLY A 132 -9.02 9.32 5.43
C GLY A 132 -8.72 9.77 6.86
N VAL A 133 -9.69 9.71 7.76
CA VAL A 133 -9.52 10.12 9.17
C VAL A 133 -8.83 9.05 10.00
N ARG A 134 -8.99 7.77 9.65
CA ARG A 134 -8.34 6.66 10.36
C ARG A 134 -6.89 6.44 9.96
N THR A 135 -6.50 7.07 8.92
CA THR A 135 -5.12 7.07 8.50
C THR A 135 -4.36 8.20 9.17
#